data_618716e504375ceee7eb7ef0a45acf6f
#
_entry.id   618716e504375ceee7eb7ef0a45acf6f
#
_cell.length_a   1.000
_cell.length_b   1.000
_cell.length_c   1.000
_cell.angle_alpha   90.00
_cell.angle_beta   90.00
_cell.angle_gamma   90.00
#
_symmetry.space_group_name_H-M   'P 1'
#
loop_
_entity.id
_entity.type
_entity.pdbx_description
1 polymer ?
#
loop_
_entity_poly.entity_id
_entity_poly.type
_entity_poly.pdbx_seq_one_letter_code
_entity_poly.pdbx_strand_id
1 'polypeptide(L)'
;MAEANSLDHKNKKLIKVAGLLGGTAVAGLSIYFFYGHYFPNTPDAYVHAYTVTVAPYVAGYIKTIHVQPNQYVKEGQLIYEIEPQPLQLIVDTKQNQLDASQARLASMEQELSKARDELKNNEAARWIVSLNQKRYAYLLSKQVVALEKEQELQASTLEADAQVARAQAEITRLEKRIEEQQARIKAHRSELGSATTDLNYTRYYAPMDSYISNSFSIRGGQYVKPGQALFQLVDNGQWWVDANFKEDQIRRIRPGMNAGIKLDMYPGHRFTGKVINISAGSGAYYSLLPPQNATGNWVKVPQRFPVRIQLEQNDKRPLRAGATAYATVNTF
;
A
#
# COMPACT_ATOMS: atom_id res chain seq x y z
N MET A 1 -87.30 6.37 -43.30
CA MET A 1 -86.91 5.81 -41.97
C MET A 1 -85.72 4.90 -41.98
N ALA A 2 -85.16 4.41 -43.08
CA ALA A 2 -83.97 3.52 -43.13
C ALA A 2 -82.65 4.24 -43.03
N GLU A 3 -82.51 5.51 -43.48
CA GLU A 3 -81.25 6.25 -43.44
C GLU A 3 -80.89 6.78 -42.03
N ALA A 4 -81.83 7.11 -41.18
CA ALA A 4 -81.54 7.55 -39.82
C ALA A 4 -80.97 6.45 -38.92
N ASN A 5 -81.24 5.19 -39.16
CA ASN A 5 -80.78 4.05 -38.37
C ASN A 5 -79.33 3.63 -38.74
N SER A 6 -78.88 3.91 -39.98
CA SER A 6 -77.54 3.60 -40.44
C SER A 6 -76.50 4.60 -39.88
N LEU A 7 -76.85 5.86 -39.70
CA LEU A 7 -76.00 6.92 -39.11
C LEU A 7 -75.77 6.72 -37.61
N ASP A 8 -76.83 6.29 -36.90
CA ASP A 8 -76.73 6.01 -35.45
C ASP A 8 -75.80 4.78 -35.15
N HIS A 9 -75.86 3.76 -36.02
CA HIS A 9 -74.96 2.61 -35.90
C HIS A 9 -73.46 2.94 -36.25
N LYS A 10 -73.22 3.84 -37.22
CA LYS A 10 -71.89 4.33 -37.54
C LYS A 10 -71.36 5.21 -36.41
N ASN A 11 -72.15 6.11 -35.86
CA ASN A 11 -71.75 6.95 -34.73
C ASN A 11 -71.44 6.15 -33.47
N LYS A 12 -72.24 5.11 -33.16
CA LYS A 12 -71.98 4.21 -32.01
C LYS A 12 -70.71 3.37 -32.20
N LYS A 13 -70.38 2.95 -33.43
CA LYS A 13 -69.09 2.29 -33.73
C LYS A 13 -67.95 3.27 -33.61
N LEU A 14 -68.05 4.49 -34.12
CA LEU A 14 -67.08 5.55 -33.99
C LEU A 14 -66.75 5.90 -32.51
N ILE A 15 -67.82 6.03 -31.70
CA ILE A 15 -67.70 6.32 -30.26
C ILE A 15 -67.04 5.14 -29.56
N LYS A 16 -67.30 3.89 -29.88
CA LYS A 16 -66.64 2.70 -29.32
C LYS A 16 -65.16 2.62 -29.72
N VAL A 17 -64.82 2.90 -30.97
CA VAL A 17 -63.45 2.92 -31.47
C VAL A 17 -62.66 4.08 -30.85
N ALA A 18 -63.26 5.29 -30.75
CA ALA A 18 -62.66 6.42 -30.08
C ALA A 18 -62.45 6.17 -28.56
N GLY A 19 -63.38 5.49 -27.88
CA GLY A 19 -63.24 5.06 -26.49
C GLY A 19 -62.15 4.01 -26.29
N LEU A 20 -62.02 3.05 -27.24
CA LEU A 20 -60.91 2.05 -27.20
C LEU A 20 -59.54 2.68 -27.43
N LEU A 21 -59.40 3.59 -28.40
CA LEU A 21 -58.18 4.35 -28.65
C LEU A 21 -57.83 5.29 -27.49
N GLY A 22 -58.81 5.96 -26.87
CA GLY A 22 -58.61 6.75 -25.66
C GLY A 22 -58.16 5.90 -24.46
N GLY A 23 -58.78 4.74 -24.26
CA GLY A 23 -58.40 3.79 -23.21
C GLY A 23 -57.02 3.24 -23.38
N THR A 24 -56.61 2.88 -24.60
CA THR A 24 -55.24 2.42 -24.88
C THR A 24 -54.18 3.52 -24.72
N ALA A 25 -54.52 4.76 -25.09
CA ALA A 25 -53.62 5.91 -24.88
C ALA A 25 -53.42 6.22 -23.37
N VAL A 26 -54.50 6.18 -22.59
CA VAL A 26 -54.45 6.38 -21.12
C VAL A 26 -53.69 5.23 -20.46
N ALA A 27 -53.91 3.98 -20.86
CA ALA A 27 -53.17 2.82 -20.37
C ALA A 27 -51.68 2.92 -20.73
N GLY A 28 -51.34 3.33 -21.95
CA GLY A 28 -49.96 3.55 -22.39
C GLY A 28 -49.24 4.66 -21.59
N LEU A 29 -49.94 5.79 -21.37
CA LEU A 29 -49.45 6.88 -20.53
C LEU A 29 -49.24 6.44 -19.06
N SER A 30 -50.22 5.69 -18.50
CA SER A 30 -50.10 5.17 -17.13
C SER A 30 -48.90 4.21 -16.98
N ILE A 31 -48.66 3.33 -17.95
CA ILE A 31 -47.52 2.41 -17.98
C ILE A 31 -46.24 3.21 -18.11
N TYR A 32 -46.19 4.24 -18.97
CA TYR A 32 -45.00 5.10 -19.14
C TYR A 32 -44.65 5.85 -17.85
N PHE A 33 -45.64 6.45 -17.18
CA PHE A 33 -45.43 7.11 -15.89
C PHE A 33 -45.05 6.13 -14.78
N PHE A 34 -45.66 4.95 -14.74
CA PHE A 34 -45.33 3.89 -13.80
C PHE A 34 -43.87 3.44 -13.98
N TYR A 35 -43.46 3.18 -15.22
CA TYR A 35 -42.08 2.73 -15.53
C TYR A 35 -41.07 3.80 -15.19
N GLY A 36 -41.29 5.06 -15.54
CA GLY A 36 -40.41 6.17 -15.19
C GLY A 36 -40.34 6.43 -13.69
N HIS A 37 -41.42 6.07 -12.94
CA HIS A 37 -41.44 6.24 -11.50
C HIS A 37 -40.62 5.19 -10.76
N TYR A 38 -40.69 3.92 -11.14
CA TYR A 38 -40.07 2.81 -10.44
C TYR A 38 -38.70 2.42 -11.00
N PHE A 39 -38.35 2.88 -12.19
CA PHE A 39 -37.08 2.60 -12.86
C PHE A 39 -36.37 3.90 -13.26
N PRO A 40 -35.90 4.68 -12.26
CA PRO A 40 -35.10 5.86 -12.58
C PRO A 40 -33.92 5.48 -13.44
N ASN A 41 -33.66 6.25 -14.48
CA ASN A 41 -32.62 5.96 -15.44
C ASN A 41 -31.87 7.24 -15.86
N THR A 42 -30.61 7.07 -16.29
CA THR A 42 -29.82 8.16 -16.79
C THR A 42 -28.90 7.68 -17.90
N PRO A 43 -28.73 8.43 -19.00
CA PRO A 43 -27.71 8.22 -20.02
C PRO A 43 -26.37 8.85 -19.64
N ASP A 44 -26.34 9.65 -18.57
CA ASP A 44 -25.17 10.35 -18.10
C ASP A 44 -24.47 9.50 -17.03
N ALA A 45 -23.74 8.49 -17.49
CA ALA A 45 -23.05 7.53 -16.64
C ALA A 45 -21.72 7.13 -17.27
N TYR A 46 -20.69 6.97 -16.43
CA TYR A 46 -19.33 6.67 -16.87
C TYR A 46 -18.74 5.52 -16.08
N VAL A 47 -18.00 4.65 -16.78
CA VAL A 47 -17.27 3.53 -16.18
C VAL A 47 -15.98 4.05 -15.55
N HIS A 48 -15.72 3.62 -14.33
CA HIS A 48 -14.50 3.92 -13.58
C HIS A 48 -13.87 2.64 -13.04
N ALA A 49 -12.55 2.73 -12.81
CA ALA A 49 -11.77 1.75 -12.08
C ALA A 49 -10.75 2.47 -11.20
N TYR A 50 -10.20 1.80 -10.22
CA TYR A 50 -9.09 2.36 -9.46
C TYR A 50 -7.86 2.49 -10.34
N THR A 51 -7.13 3.57 -10.14
CA THR A 51 -5.87 3.81 -10.85
C THR A 51 -4.75 4.02 -9.86
N VAL A 52 -3.62 3.38 -10.10
CA VAL A 52 -2.39 3.54 -9.31
C VAL A 52 -1.34 4.19 -10.18
N THR A 53 -0.82 5.33 -9.73
CA THR A 53 0.29 6.00 -10.40
C THR A 53 1.59 5.28 -10.06
N VAL A 54 2.29 4.80 -11.08
CA VAL A 54 3.59 4.16 -10.94
C VAL A 54 4.66 5.22 -10.88
N ALA A 55 5.44 5.19 -9.80
CA ALA A 55 6.59 6.04 -9.58
C ALA A 55 7.76 5.20 -9.02
N PRO A 56 9.01 5.42 -9.44
CA PRO A 56 10.17 4.71 -8.92
C PRO A 56 10.46 5.12 -7.48
N TYR A 57 10.98 4.19 -6.69
CA TYR A 57 11.47 4.45 -5.34
C TYR A 57 12.93 4.92 -5.32
N VAL A 58 13.71 4.53 -6.35
CA VAL A 58 15.14 4.86 -6.47
C VAL A 58 15.41 5.60 -7.78
N ALA A 59 16.46 6.42 -7.77
CA ALA A 59 16.93 7.10 -8.96
C ALA A 59 17.81 6.20 -9.81
N GLY A 60 17.74 6.35 -11.13
CA GLY A 60 18.63 5.64 -12.06
C GLY A 60 18.16 5.70 -13.49
N TYR A 61 18.89 5.04 -14.38
CA TYR A 61 18.52 4.89 -15.78
C TYR A 61 17.64 3.64 -15.96
N ILE A 62 16.58 3.78 -16.73
CA ILE A 62 15.75 2.62 -17.12
C ILE A 62 16.60 1.73 -18.02
N LYS A 63 16.85 0.49 -17.57
CA LYS A 63 17.62 -0.52 -18.31
C LYS A 63 16.74 -1.21 -19.33
N THR A 64 15.65 -1.81 -18.88
CA THR A 64 14.71 -2.56 -19.72
C THR A 64 13.26 -2.29 -19.31
N ILE A 65 12.38 -2.39 -20.30
CA ILE A 65 10.93 -2.28 -20.13
C ILE A 65 10.34 -3.56 -20.72
N HIS A 66 9.53 -4.26 -19.93
CA HIS A 66 9.00 -5.59 -20.28
C HIS A 66 7.53 -5.56 -20.73
N VAL A 67 6.95 -4.38 -20.82
CA VAL A 67 5.53 -4.18 -21.10
C VAL A 67 5.29 -3.08 -22.13
N GLN A 68 4.10 -3.09 -22.73
CA GLN A 68 3.66 -2.11 -23.72
C GLN A 68 2.46 -1.31 -23.20
N PRO A 69 2.20 -0.11 -23.74
CA PRO A 69 0.98 0.64 -23.47
C PRO A 69 -0.28 -0.21 -23.74
N ASN A 70 -1.30 -0.07 -22.90
CA ASN A 70 -2.57 -0.81 -22.98
C ASN A 70 -2.47 -2.34 -22.81
N GLN A 71 -1.30 -2.87 -22.43
CA GLN A 71 -1.12 -4.28 -22.13
C GLN A 71 -1.74 -4.64 -20.77
N TYR A 72 -2.36 -5.82 -20.70
CA TYR A 72 -2.74 -6.44 -19.44
C TYR A 72 -1.53 -7.04 -18.76
N VAL A 73 -1.37 -6.82 -17.47
CA VAL A 73 -0.32 -7.36 -16.62
C VAL A 73 -0.92 -8.03 -15.40
N LYS A 74 -0.33 -9.14 -15.00
CA LYS A 74 -0.73 -9.87 -13.79
C LYS A 74 0.00 -9.34 -12.57
N GLU A 75 -0.59 -9.52 -11.41
CA GLU A 75 0.08 -9.28 -10.13
C GLU A 75 1.44 -10.02 -10.08
N GLY A 76 2.49 -9.33 -9.61
CA GLY A 76 3.85 -9.86 -9.56
C GLY A 76 4.59 -9.90 -10.90
N GLN A 77 4.01 -9.46 -12.01
CA GLN A 77 4.69 -9.37 -13.30
C GLN A 77 5.68 -8.19 -13.30
N LEU A 78 6.92 -8.44 -13.76
CA LEU A 78 7.95 -7.41 -13.92
C LEU A 78 7.55 -6.42 -15.02
N ILE A 79 7.54 -5.14 -14.71
CA ILE A 79 7.15 -4.06 -15.62
C ILE A 79 8.38 -3.38 -16.21
N TYR A 80 9.28 -2.90 -15.37
CA TYR A 80 10.54 -2.30 -15.80
C TYR A 80 11.67 -2.58 -14.80
N GLU A 81 12.89 -2.42 -15.26
CA GLU A 81 14.12 -2.54 -14.46
C GLU A 81 14.95 -1.27 -14.62
N ILE A 82 15.37 -0.68 -13.50
CA ILE A 82 16.38 0.37 -13.42
C ILE A 82 17.75 -0.29 -13.39
N GLU A 83 18.81 0.34 -13.93
CA GLU A 83 20.18 -0.19 -13.92
C GLU A 83 20.62 -0.52 -12.47
N PRO A 84 20.78 -1.81 -12.13
CA PRO A 84 21.01 -2.21 -10.74
C PRO A 84 22.48 -2.09 -10.33
N GLN A 85 23.43 -2.01 -11.28
CA GLN A 85 24.85 -2.12 -11.01
C GLN A 85 25.38 -1.09 -9.99
N PRO A 86 25.00 0.20 -10.03
CA PRO A 86 25.46 1.16 -9.01
C PRO A 86 24.97 0.80 -7.61
N LEU A 87 23.73 0.34 -7.46
CA LEU A 87 23.16 -0.05 -6.17
C LEU A 87 23.72 -1.39 -5.69
N GLN A 88 24.02 -2.33 -6.60
CA GLN A 88 24.72 -3.57 -6.26
C GLN A 88 26.09 -3.29 -5.64
N LEU A 89 26.88 -2.37 -6.20
CA LEU A 89 28.17 -1.97 -5.65
C LEU A 89 28.05 -1.38 -4.23
N ILE A 90 26.97 -0.66 -3.95
CA ILE A 90 26.68 -0.16 -2.60
C ILE A 90 26.40 -1.31 -1.64
N VAL A 91 25.57 -2.28 -2.04
CA VAL A 91 25.28 -3.50 -1.26
C VAL A 91 26.57 -4.24 -0.95
N ASP A 92 27.42 -4.49 -1.95
CA ASP A 92 28.70 -5.20 -1.78
C ASP A 92 29.63 -4.44 -0.82
N THR A 93 29.66 -3.11 -0.91
CA THR A 93 30.45 -2.28 0.01
C THR A 93 29.94 -2.40 1.45
N LYS A 94 28.61 -2.36 1.66
CA LYS A 94 28.01 -2.51 3.00
C LYS A 94 28.21 -3.91 3.57
N GLN A 95 28.13 -4.94 2.72
CA GLN A 95 28.44 -6.31 3.11
C GLN A 95 29.90 -6.43 3.60
N ASN A 96 30.85 -5.91 2.84
CA ASN A 96 32.25 -5.94 3.23
C ASN A 96 32.52 -5.19 4.55
N GLN A 97 31.83 -4.07 4.81
CA GLN A 97 31.92 -3.34 6.08
C GLN A 97 31.37 -4.17 7.25
N LEU A 98 30.26 -4.87 7.04
CA LEU A 98 29.70 -5.78 8.04
C LEU A 98 30.66 -6.93 8.35
N ASP A 99 31.21 -7.57 7.31
CA ASP A 99 32.15 -8.69 7.47
C ASP A 99 33.43 -8.27 8.20
N ALA A 100 34.00 -7.12 7.87
CA ALA A 100 35.15 -6.56 8.58
C ALA A 100 34.84 -6.28 10.06
N SER A 101 33.62 -5.78 10.35
CA SER A 101 33.20 -5.53 11.73
C SER A 101 32.98 -6.81 12.53
N GLN A 102 32.51 -7.87 11.90
CA GLN A 102 32.37 -9.21 12.51
C GLN A 102 33.75 -9.84 12.78
N ALA A 103 34.69 -9.74 11.83
CA ALA A 103 36.05 -10.22 12.03
C ALA A 103 36.76 -9.51 13.19
N ARG A 104 36.50 -8.19 13.33
CA ARG A 104 37.03 -7.42 14.47
C ARG A 104 36.43 -7.88 15.81
N LEU A 105 35.11 -8.19 15.84
CA LEU A 105 34.47 -8.74 17.03
C LEU A 105 35.14 -10.07 17.43
N ALA A 106 35.34 -10.98 16.50
CA ALA A 106 35.97 -12.25 16.76
C ALA A 106 37.41 -12.09 17.34
N SER A 107 38.19 -11.11 16.86
CA SER A 107 39.50 -10.77 17.42
C SER A 107 39.40 -10.27 18.87
N MET A 108 38.40 -9.40 19.16
CA MET A 108 38.16 -8.89 20.53
C MET A 108 37.72 -10.00 21.50
N GLU A 109 36.93 -10.96 21.04
CA GLU A 109 36.51 -12.11 21.83
C GLU A 109 37.72 -13.01 22.17
N GLN A 110 38.67 -13.17 21.27
CA GLN A 110 39.94 -13.86 21.57
C GLN A 110 40.79 -13.09 22.57
N GLU A 111 40.85 -11.75 22.47
CA GLU A 111 41.55 -10.91 23.46
C GLU A 111 40.90 -11.05 24.85
N LEU A 112 39.60 -11.07 24.94
CA LEU A 112 38.83 -11.29 26.17
C LEU A 112 39.13 -12.67 26.76
N SER A 113 39.23 -13.73 25.93
CA SER A 113 39.57 -15.06 26.39
C SER A 113 40.95 -15.10 27.03
N LYS A 114 41.95 -14.47 26.38
CA LYS A 114 43.33 -14.35 26.94
C LYS A 114 43.36 -13.58 28.26
N ALA A 115 42.63 -12.47 28.36
CA ALA A 115 42.51 -11.70 29.60
C ALA A 115 41.89 -12.51 30.75
N ARG A 116 40.90 -13.36 30.45
CA ARG A 116 40.29 -14.26 31.42
C ARG A 116 41.29 -15.36 31.90
N ASP A 117 42.09 -15.89 31.00
CA ASP A 117 43.16 -16.85 31.39
C ASP A 117 44.22 -16.16 32.25
N GLU A 118 44.60 -14.92 31.96
CA GLU A 118 45.50 -14.12 32.78
C GLU A 118 44.91 -13.84 34.19
N LEU A 119 43.64 -13.49 34.29
CA LEU A 119 42.97 -13.34 35.56
C LEU A 119 43.04 -14.63 36.38
N LYS A 120 42.74 -15.78 35.78
CA LYS A 120 42.82 -17.08 36.44
C LYS A 120 44.23 -17.40 36.97
N ASN A 121 45.28 -17.04 36.21
CA ASN A 121 46.67 -17.20 36.64
C ASN A 121 46.98 -16.30 37.84
N ASN A 122 46.56 -15.02 37.79
CA ASN A 122 46.75 -14.08 38.90
C ASN A 122 45.96 -14.50 40.15
N GLU A 123 44.74 -15.01 40.00
CA GLU A 123 43.99 -15.57 41.13
C GLU A 123 44.67 -16.77 41.77
N ALA A 124 45.25 -17.68 40.96
CA ALA A 124 46.01 -18.82 41.49
C ALA A 124 47.27 -18.35 42.23
N ALA A 125 48.01 -17.37 41.70
CA ALA A 125 49.18 -16.78 42.37
C ALA A 125 48.76 -16.14 43.71
N ARG A 126 47.71 -15.31 43.71
CA ARG A 126 47.14 -14.70 44.90
C ARG A 126 46.76 -15.75 45.97
N TRP A 127 46.10 -16.84 45.55
CA TRP A 127 45.74 -17.91 46.46
C TRP A 127 46.94 -18.51 47.20
N ILE A 128 48.09 -18.79 46.47
CA ILE A 128 49.31 -19.31 47.06
C ILE A 128 49.90 -18.30 48.06
N VAL A 129 49.98 -17.02 47.70
CA VAL A 129 50.52 -15.98 48.59
C VAL A 129 49.66 -15.82 49.84
N SER A 130 48.35 -15.78 49.68
CA SER A 130 47.40 -15.67 50.82
C SER A 130 47.46 -16.87 51.76
N LEU A 131 47.66 -18.11 51.21
CA LEU A 131 47.83 -19.30 52.01
C LEU A 131 49.15 -19.25 52.86
N ASN A 132 50.22 -18.76 52.24
CA ASN A 132 51.49 -18.58 52.95
C ASN A 132 51.39 -17.49 54.03
N GLN A 133 50.76 -16.35 53.76
CA GLN A 133 50.53 -15.30 54.74
C GLN A 133 49.71 -15.82 55.93
N LYS A 134 48.63 -16.55 55.74
CA LYS A 134 47.85 -17.18 56.81
C LYS A 134 48.66 -18.13 57.65
N ARG A 135 49.53 -18.93 57.04
CA ARG A 135 50.42 -19.87 57.73
C ARG A 135 51.45 -19.12 58.58
N TYR A 136 52.09 -18.08 58.06
CA TYR A 136 53.06 -17.27 58.78
C TYR A 136 52.43 -16.43 59.88
N ALA A 137 51.24 -15.88 59.69
CA ALA A 137 50.47 -15.19 60.74
C ALA A 137 50.15 -16.12 61.96
N TYR A 138 49.86 -17.39 61.66
CA TYR A 138 49.67 -18.40 62.71
C TYR A 138 51.02 -18.69 63.43
N LEU A 139 52.16 -18.84 62.70
CA LEU A 139 53.46 -19.07 63.29
C LEU A 139 53.93 -17.87 64.10
N LEU A 140 53.63 -16.64 63.71
CA LEU A 140 53.91 -15.45 64.48
C LEU A 140 53.16 -15.42 65.80
N SER A 141 51.89 -15.84 65.80
CA SER A 141 51.07 -15.98 67.03
C SER A 141 51.67 -16.99 68.04
N LYS A 142 52.52 -17.91 67.54
CA LYS A 142 53.28 -18.88 68.33
C LYS A 142 54.71 -18.44 68.66
N GLN A 143 55.10 -17.16 68.30
CA GLN A 143 56.42 -16.62 68.49
C GLN A 143 57.55 -17.39 67.77
N VAL A 144 57.25 -18.11 66.68
CA VAL A 144 58.20 -18.95 65.95
C VAL A 144 58.93 -18.17 64.85
N VAL A 145 58.32 -17.09 64.33
CA VAL A 145 58.88 -16.29 63.20
C VAL A 145 58.97 -14.81 63.57
N ALA A 146 59.79 -14.04 62.82
CA ALA A 146 59.95 -12.62 62.98
C ALA A 146 58.79 -11.84 62.37
N LEU A 147 58.45 -10.70 62.97
CA LEU A 147 57.37 -9.80 62.48
C LEU A 147 57.65 -9.26 61.08
N GLU A 148 58.92 -8.99 60.77
CA GLU A 148 59.34 -8.54 59.44
C GLU A 148 58.91 -9.49 58.31
N LYS A 149 58.96 -10.78 58.50
CA LYS A 149 58.57 -11.78 57.51
C LYS A 149 57.03 -11.80 57.29
N GLU A 150 56.27 -11.55 58.33
CA GLU A 150 54.81 -11.46 58.22
C GLU A 150 54.45 -10.18 57.44
N GLN A 151 55.12 -9.05 57.71
CA GLN A 151 54.92 -7.79 56.99
C GLN A 151 55.28 -7.87 55.50
N GLU A 152 56.38 -8.57 55.18
CA GLU A 152 56.77 -8.87 53.77
C GLU A 152 55.67 -9.65 53.02
N LEU A 153 55.14 -10.71 53.68
CA LEU A 153 54.06 -11.52 53.07
C LEU A 153 52.71 -10.75 52.95
N GLN A 154 52.45 -9.86 53.91
CA GLN A 154 51.31 -8.96 53.82
C GLN A 154 51.41 -7.99 52.62
N ALA A 155 52.59 -7.39 52.41
CA ALA A 155 52.86 -6.57 51.25
C ALA A 155 52.72 -7.34 49.94
N SER A 156 53.26 -8.57 49.90
CA SER A 156 53.13 -9.49 48.76
C SER A 156 51.67 -9.87 48.45
N THR A 157 50.84 -10.00 49.50
CA THR A 157 49.39 -10.27 49.31
C THR A 157 48.66 -9.07 48.71
N LEU A 158 48.97 -7.86 49.18
CA LEU A 158 48.43 -6.62 48.62
C LEU A 158 48.84 -6.42 47.17
N GLU A 159 50.08 -6.78 46.80
CA GLU A 159 50.52 -6.76 45.41
C GLU A 159 49.74 -7.75 44.53
N ALA A 160 49.56 -8.99 44.99
CA ALA A 160 48.78 -10.00 44.29
C ALA A 160 47.29 -9.57 44.14
N ASP A 161 46.71 -8.96 45.17
CA ASP A 161 45.34 -8.39 45.10
C ASP A 161 45.25 -7.29 44.05
N ALA A 162 46.25 -6.40 43.99
CA ALA A 162 46.30 -5.36 42.97
C ALA A 162 46.43 -5.92 41.53
N GLN A 163 47.18 -7.01 41.34
CA GLN A 163 47.27 -7.68 40.05
C GLN A 163 45.94 -8.30 39.60
N VAL A 164 45.23 -8.97 40.51
CA VAL A 164 43.89 -9.51 40.23
C VAL A 164 42.92 -8.36 39.90
N ALA A 165 42.94 -7.27 40.65
CA ALA A 165 42.08 -6.12 40.39
C ALA A 165 42.36 -5.48 39.00
N ARG A 166 43.63 -5.38 38.61
CA ARG A 166 44.02 -4.90 37.26
C ARG A 166 43.52 -5.81 36.15
N ALA A 167 43.68 -7.13 36.29
CA ALA A 167 43.21 -8.10 35.33
C ALA A 167 41.69 -8.05 35.19
N GLN A 168 40.97 -7.92 36.30
CA GLN A 168 39.50 -7.77 36.30
C GLN A 168 39.04 -6.46 35.62
N ALA A 169 39.74 -5.36 35.86
CA ALA A 169 39.44 -4.07 35.19
C ALA A 169 39.67 -4.16 33.66
N GLU A 170 40.72 -4.89 33.23
CA GLU A 170 40.99 -5.13 31.82
C GLU A 170 39.85 -5.93 31.14
N ILE A 171 39.39 -7.00 31.80
CA ILE A 171 38.24 -7.78 31.33
C ILE A 171 37.01 -6.86 31.17
N THR A 172 36.66 -6.06 32.16
CA THR A 172 35.51 -5.12 32.13
C THR A 172 35.67 -4.12 30.97
N ARG A 173 36.88 -3.64 30.71
CA ARG A 173 37.21 -2.76 29.60
C ARG A 173 36.97 -3.44 28.25
N LEU A 174 37.42 -4.66 28.08
CA LEU A 174 37.24 -5.45 26.87
C LEU A 174 35.75 -5.80 26.63
N GLU A 175 35.03 -6.17 27.66
CA GLU A 175 33.56 -6.45 27.57
C GLU A 175 32.81 -5.22 27.07
N LYS A 176 33.11 -4.03 27.58
CA LYS A 176 32.51 -2.78 27.07
C LYS A 176 32.86 -2.52 25.60
N ARG A 177 34.10 -2.76 25.19
CA ARG A 177 34.54 -2.62 23.78
C ARG A 177 33.84 -3.63 22.88
N ILE A 178 33.57 -4.84 23.36
CA ILE A 178 32.79 -5.86 22.64
C ILE A 178 31.36 -5.41 22.48
N GLU A 179 30.74 -4.86 23.52
CA GLU A 179 29.37 -4.30 23.45
C GLU A 179 29.28 -3.16 22.43
N GLU A 180 30.22 -2.23 22.43
CA GLU A 180 30.31 -1.17 21.41
C GLU A 180 30.47 -1.72 19.99
N GLN A 181 31.30 -2.76 19.82
CA GLN A 181 31.49 -3.39 18.52
C GLN A 181 30.23 -4.13 18.05
N GLN A 182 29.50 -4.78 18.95
CA GLN A 182 28.20 -5.40 18.65
C GLN A 182 27.17 -4.35 18.20
N ALA A 183 27.16 -3.19 18.86
CA ALA A 183 26.28 -2.08 18.43
C ALA A 183 26.63 -1.59 17.01
N ARG A 184 27.95 -1.50 16.67
CA ARG A 184 28.41 -1.16 15.30
C ARG A 184 27.99 -2.21 14.27
N ILE A 185 28.09 -3.49 14.60
CA ILE A 185 27.62 -4.60 13.73
C ILE A 185 26.13 -4.46 13.47
N LYS A 186 25.33 -4.15 14.49
CA LYS A 186 23.89 -3.90 14.33
C LYS A 186 23.62 -2.72 13.41
N ALA A 187 24.38 -1.63 13.51
CA ALA A 187 24.26 -0.48 12.61
C ALA A 187 24.59 -0.85 11.16
N HIS A 188 25.73 -1.52 10.92
CA HIS A 188 26.11 -1.96 9.56
C HIS A 188 25.12 -2.96 8.96
N ARG A 189 24.52 -3.83 9.77
CA ARG A 189 23.45 -4.73 9.30
C ARG A 189 22.22 -3.95 8.86
N SER A 190 21.84 -2.90 9.57
CA SER A 190 20.74 -2.03 9.19
C SER A 190 21.04 -1.26 7.91
N GLU A 191 22.26 -0.76 7.74
CA GLU A 191 22.70 -0.08 6.51
C GLU A 191 22.69 -1.03 5.30
N LEU A 192 23.16 -2.27 5.48
CA LEU A 192 23.10 -3.30 4.45
C LEU A 192 21.63 -3.62 4.08
N GLY A 193 20.74 -3.73 5.07
CA GLY A 193 19.30 -3.94 4.84
C GLY A 193 18.68 -2.82 4.01
N SER A 194 19.02 -1.56 4.31
CA SER A 194 18.58 -0.41 3.51
C SER A 194 19.09 -0.47 2.08
N ALA A 195 20.38 -0.71 1.87
CA ALA A 195 20.97 -0.81 0.54
C ALA A 195 20.39 -1.97 -0.27
N THR A 196 20.10 -3.10 0.37
CA THR A 196 19.45 -4.26 -0.28
C THR A 196 18.00 -3.93 -0.68
N THR A 197 17.29 -3.16 0.14
CA THR A 197 15.94 -2.70 -0.18
C THR A 197 15.96 -1.77 -1.39
N ASP A 198 16.89 -0.83 -1.44
CA ASP A 198 17.07 0.08 -2.58
C ASP A 198 17.41 -0.69 -3.87
N LEU A 199 18.25 -1.72 -3.77
CA LEU A 199 18.54 -2.61 -4.90
C LEU A 199 17.30 -3.36 -5.37
N ASN A 200 16.45 -3.85 -4.46
CA ASN A 200 15.20 -4.52 -4.82
C ASN A 200 14.23 -3.56 -5.53
N TYR A 201 14.23 -2.28 -5.17
CA TYR A 201 13.43 -1.24 -5.82
C TYR A 201 13.87 -0.89 -7.24
N THR A 202 15.01 -1.43 -7.72
CA THR A 202 15.37 -1.32 -9.14
C THR A 202 14.42 -2.08 -10.06
N ARG A 203 13.71 -3.08 -9.55
CA ARG A 203 12.73 -3.88 -10.28
C ARG A 203 11.33 -3.55 -9.82
N TYR A 204 10.52 -3.04 -10.72
CA TYR A 204 9.13 -2.73 -10.41
C TYR A 204 8.21 -3.83 -10.92
N TYR A 205 7.44 -4.38 -10.00
CA TYR A 205 6.46 -5.43 -10.27
C TYR A 205 5.05 -4.86 -10.16
N ALA A 206 4.12 -5.39 -10.96
CA ALA A 206 2.71 -5.03 -10.86
C ALA A 206 2.14 -5.40 -9.47
N PRO A 207 1.55 -4.45 -8.73
CA PRO A 207 0.99 -4.73 -7.40
C PRO A 207 -0.35 -5.45 -7.43
N MET A 208 -0.98 -5.53 -8.61
CA MET A 208 -2.30 -6.13 -8.84
C MET A 208 -2.51 -6.42 -10.32
N ASP A 209 -3.51 -7.23 -10.63
CA ASP A 209 -3.99 -7.45 -11.99
C ASP A 209 -4.50 -6.14 -12.58
N SER A 210 -3.85 -5.63 -13.64
CA SER A 210 -4.13 -4.30 -14.16
C SER A 210 -3.86 -4.13 -15.64
N TYR A 211 -4.38 -3.06 -16.22
CA TYR A 211 -4.00 -2.59 -17.55
C TYR A 211 -3.06 -1.38 -17.44
N ILE A 212 -2.03 -1.38 -18.26
CA ILE A 212 -1.14 -0.22 -18.39
C ILE A 212 -1.88 0.88 -19.14
N SER A 213 -1.85 2.11 -18.59
CA SER A 213 -2.50 3.26 -19.24
C SER A 213 -1.79 3.64 -20.54
N ASN A 214 -2.53 4.34 -21.41
CA ASN A 214 -1.95 4.87 -22.64
C ASN A 214 -0.96 6.04 -22.41
N SER A 215 -0.95 6.64 -21.22
CA SER A 215 0.01 7.70 -20.82
C SER A 215 1.40 7.16 -20.48
N PHE A 216 1.78 6.02 -21.07
CA PHE A 216 3.06 5.38 -20.88
C PHE A 216 4.18 6.17 -21.59
N SER A 217 5.00 6.87 -20.82
CA SER A 217 6.00 7.81 -21.35
C SER A 217 7.45 7.42 -21.09
N ILE A 218 7.70 6.22 -20.53
CA ILE A 218 9.06 5.77 -20.22
C ILE A 218 9.75 5.11 -21.42
N ARG A 219 11.07 5.29 -21.50
CA ARG A 219 11.92 4.69 -22.54
C ARG A 219 13.20 4.12 -21.92
N GLY A 220 13.73 3.07 -22.53
CA GLY A 220 15.07 2.56 -22.16
C GLY A 220 16.12 3.65 -22.29
N GLY A 221 17.04 3.73 -21.35
CA GLY A 221 18.06 4.77 -21.25
C GLY A 221 17.60 6.09 -20.64
N GLN A 222 16.32 6.25 -20.30
CA GLN A 222 15.81 7.46 -19.63
C GLN A 222 16.20 7.44 -18.15
N TYR A 223 16.66 8.60 -17.64
CA TYR A 223 16.89 8.80 -16.21
C TYR A 223 15.58 9.14 -15.50
N VAL A 224 15.31 8.46 -14.39
CA VAL A 224 14.12 8.64 -13.53
C VAL A 224 14.52 9.01 -12.11
N LYS A 225 13.64 9.76 -11.42
CA LYS A 225 13.84 10.22 -10.04
C LYS A 225 12.79 9.59 -9.12
N PRO A 226 13.09 9.37 -7.82
CA PRO A 226 12.10 8.92 -6.86
C PRO A 226 10.85 9.80 -6.84
N GLY A 227 9.68 9.17 -6.82
CA GLY A 227 8.40 9.87 -6.80
C GLY A 227 7.95 10.49 -8.14
N GLN A 228 8.74 10.39 -9.20
CA GLN A 228 8.36 10.86 -10.54
C GLN A 228 7.25 9.97 -11.11
N ALA A 229 6.09 10.55 -11.41
CA ALA A 229 5.01 9.81 -12.08
C ALA A 229 5.46 9.38 -13.49
N LEU A 230 5.43 8.08 -13.76
CA LEU A 230 5.82 7.50 -15.04
C LEU A 230 4.61 7.16 -15.91
N PHE A 231 3.65 6.45 -15.37
CA PHE A 231 2.39 6.04 -16.00
C PHE A 231 1.41 5.58 -14.93
N GLN A 232 0.21 5.18 -15.35
CA GLN A 232 -0.81 4.66 -14.43
C GLN A 232 -1.15 3.21 -14.76
N LEU A 233 -1.47 2.46 -13.71
CA LEU A 233 -2.08 1.14 -13.79
C LEU A 233 -3.57 1.29 -13.50
N VAL A 234 -4.40 0.69 -14.34
CA VAL A 234 -5.86 0.64 -14.17
C VAL A 234 -6.20 -0.74 -13.62
N ASP A 235 -6.70 -0.78 -12.40
CA ASP A 235 -7.10 -2.01 -11.72
C ASP A 235 -8.18 -2.75 -12.51
N ASN A 236 -7.99 -4.05 -12.73
CA ASN A 236 -9.00 -4.90 -13.38
C ASN A 236 -9.92 -5.61 -12.38
N GLY A 237 -9.64 -5.47 -11.07
CA GLY A 237 -10.37 -6.18 -10.02
C GLY A 237 -11.71 -5.57 -9.66
N GLN A 238 -11.85 -4.24 -9.74
CA GLN A 238 -13.07 -3.55 -9.32
C GLN A 238 -13.47 -2.45 -10.30
N TRP A 239 -14.63 -2.63 -10.90
CA TRP A 239 -15.22 -1.67 -11.81
C TRP A 239 -16.54 -1.12 -11.25
N TRP A 240 -16.78 0.17 -11.43
CA TRP A 240 -18.05 0.79 -11.08
C TRP A 240 -18.48 1.79 -12.15
N VAL A 241 -19.73 2.17 -12.06
CA VAL A 241 -20.30 3.22 -12.88
C VAL A 241 -20.75 4.35 -11.95
N ASP A 242 -20.26 5.55 -12.18
CA ASP A 242 -20.79 6.76 -11.57
C ASP A 242 -21.88 7.31 -12.49
N ALA A 243 -23.13 7.15 -12.08
CA ALA A 243 -24.32 7.49 -12.85
C ALA A 243 -24.97 8.76 -12.27
N ASN A 244 -25.08 9.81 -13.09
CA ASN A 244 -25.58 11.13 -12.68
C ASN A 244 -27.09 11.20 -12.78
N PHE A 245 -27.80 10.90 -11.70
CA PHE A 245 -29.26 10.98 -11.62
C PHE A 245 -29.74 12.39 -11.28
N LYS A 246 -30.91 12.79 -11.78
CA LYS A 246 -31.57 14.05 -11.42
C LYS A 246 -31.99 14.04 -9.96
N GLU A 247 -32.10 15.23 -9.36
CA GLU A 247 -32.49 15.45 -7.96
C GLU A 247 -33.82 14.76 -7.58
N ASP A 248 -34.81 14.78 -8.49
CA ASP A 248 -36.10 14.15 -8.28
C ASP A 248 -36.05 12.61 -8.27
N GLN A 249 -35.09 12.01 -8.97
CA GLN A 249 -34.88 10.58 -9.09
C GLN A 249 -34.16 9.98 -7.87
N ILE A 250 -33.15 10.68 -7.32
CA ILE A 250 -32.32 10.15 -6.20
C ILE A 250 -33.13 9.91 -4.92
N ARG A 251 -34.26 10.60 -4.76
CA ARG A 251 -35.14 10.43 -3.58
C ARG A 251 -35.54 8.98 -3.33
N ARG A 252 -35.60 8.14 -4.36
CA ARG A 252 -36.00 6.73 -4.31
C ARG A 252 -34.85 5.76 -4.34
N ILE A 253 -33.71 6.17 -4.81
CA ILE A 253 -32.54 5.32 -4.89
C ILE A 253 -31.94 5.12 -3.47
N ARG A 254 -31.60 3.89 -3.15
CA ARG A 254 -30.96 3.54 -1.87
C ARG A 254 -29.75 2.63 -2.13
N PRO A 255 -28.71 2.68 -1.27
CA PRO A 255 -27.66 1.69 -1.29
C PRO A 255 -28.20 0.26 -1.18
N GLY A 256 -27.59 -0.67 -1.90
CA GLY A 256 -28.01 -2.07 -1.96
C GLY A 256 -28.99 -2.42 -3.09
N MET A 257 -29.61 -1.42 -3.73
CA MET A 257 -30.53 -1.65 -4.86
C MET A 257 -29.80 -2.20 -6.09
N ASN A 258 -30.46 -3.08 -6.82
CA ASN A 258 -29.97 -3.64 -8.07
C ASN A 258 -30.08 -2.61 -9.20
N ALA A 259 -29.08 -2.59 -10.07
CA ALA A 259 -29.03 -1.74 -11.24
C ALA A 259 -28.69 -2.52 -12.50
N GLY A 260 -29.32 -2.15 -13.60
CA GLY A 260 -28.97 -2.63 -14.94
C GLY A 260 -28.19 -1.56 -15.70
N ILE A 261 -27.03 -1.94 -16.24
CA ILE A 261 -26.15 -1.03 -16.96
C ILE A 261 -25.99 -1.52 -18.39
N LYS A 262 -26.14 -0.62 -19.35
CA LYS A 262 -25.84 -0.85 -20.76
C LYS A 262 -24.66 0.02 -21.14
N LEU A 263 -23.56 -0.60 -21.57
CA LEU A 263 -22.39 0.12 -22.05
C LEU A 263 -22.51 0.37 -23.54
N ASP A 264 -22.21 1.57 -24.01
CA ASP A 264 -22.26 1.91 -25.42
C ASP A 264 -21.26 1.09 -26.24
N MET A 265 -20.14 0.70 -25.64
CA MET A 265 -19.15 -0.17 -26.28
C MET A 265 -19.61 -1.63 -26.48
N TYR A 266 -20.72 -2.06 -25.83
CA TYR A 266 -21.28 -3.40 -25.96
C TYR A 266 -22.80 -3.34 -26.23
N PRO A 267 -23.20 -2.94 -27.44
CA PRO A 267 -24.61 -2.86 -27.80
C PRO A 267 -25.32 -4.20 -27.63
N GLY A 268 -26.51 -4.16 -27.01
CA GLY A 268 -27.33 -5.37 -26.79
C GLY A 268 -26.95 -6.20 -25.55
N HIS A 269 -25.85 -5.89 -24.88
CA HIS A 269 -25.48 -6.56 -23.63
C HIS A 269 -25.87 -5.72 -22.39
N ARG A 270 -26.34 -6.39 -21.33
CA ARG A 270 -26.73 -5.75 -20.07
C ARG A 270 -25.85 -6.30 -18.95
N PHE A 271 -25.11 -5.40 -18.32
CA PHE A 271 -24.37 -5.67 -17.09
C PHE A 271 -25.29 -5.48 -15.90
N THR A 272 -25.06 -6.25 -14.84
CA THR A 272 -25.70 -6.11 -13.55
C THR A 272 -24.76 -5.43 -12.56
N GLY A 273 -25.36 -4.69 -11.62
CA GLY A 273 -24.58 -4.05 -10.56
C GLY A 273 -25.47 -3.69 -9.38
N LYS A 274 -24.82 -3.23 -8.30
CA LYS A 274 -25.48 -2.78 -7.08
C LYS A 274 -25.10 -1.35 -6.74
N VAL A 275 -26.09 -0.56 -6.31
CA VAL A 275 -25.84 0.77 -5.78
C VAL A 275 -25.05 0.66 -4.49
N ILE A 276 -23.84 1.26 -4.45
CA ILE A 276 -23.00 1.31 -3.25
C ILE A 276 -23.35 2.55 -2.43
N ASN A 277 -23.32 3.71 -3.07
CA ASN A 277 -23.56 4.98 -2.40
C ASN A 277 -24.17 6.03 -3.36
N ILE A 278 -24.64 7.11 -2.75
CA ILE A 278 -25.15 8.30 -3.43
C ILE A 278 -24.30 9.46 -2.93
N SER A 279 -23.77 10.27 -3.84
CA SER A 279 -22.97 11.44 -3.46
C SER A 279 -23.78 12.41 -2.60
N ALA A 280 -23.16 12.94 -1.56
CA ALA A 280 -23.76 13.96 -0.68
C ALA A 280 -23.88 15.34 -1.37
N GLY A 281 -23.12 15.58 -2.44
CA GLY A 281 -23.13 16.81 -3.21
C GLY A 281 -23.40 16.57 -4.70
N SER A 282 -23.95 17.58 -5.38
CA SER A 282 -24.12 17.54 -6.84
C SER A 282 -22.77 17.65 -7.56
N GLY A 283 -22.71 17.18 -8.81
CA GLY A 283 -21.52 17.34 -9.64
C GLY A 283 -21.10 18.82 -9.80
N ALA A 284 -22.06 19.72 -9.84
CA ALA A 284 -21.79 21.16 -9.91
C ALA A 284 -21.15 21.73 -8.64
N TYR A 285 -21.48 21.17 -7.46
CA TYR A 285 -20.91 21.59 -6.17
C TYR A 285 -19.40 21.28 -6.07
N TYR A 286 -18.97 20.14 -6.63
CA TYR A 286 -17.57 19.72 -6.65
C TYR A 286 -16.78 20.14 -7.89
N SER A 287 -17.42 20.95 -8.78
CA SER A 287 -16.73 21.46 -9.96
C SER A 287 -15.66 22.48 -9.58
N LEU A 288 -14.51 22.45 -10.25
CA LEU A 288 -13.44 23.46 -10.11
C LEU A 288 -13.92 24.88 -10.46
N LEU A 289 -14.93 24.99 -11.33
CA LEU A 289 -15.57 26.25 -11.72
C LEU A 289 -17.09 26.10 -11.51
N PRO A 290 -17.61 26.32 -10.30
CA PRO A 290 -19.05 26.27 -10.06
C PRO A 290 -19.75 27.34 -10.91
N PRO A 291 -20.92 27.05 -11.53
CA PRO A 291 -21.66 28.02 -12.31
C PRO A 291 -22.09 29.16 -11.38
N GLN A 292 -21.59 30.37 -11.63
CA GLN A 292 -22.00 31.59 -10.92
C GLN A 292 -23.23 32.18 -11.63
N ASN A 293 -24.42 32.02 -11.01
CA ASN A 293 -25.66 32.60 -11.50
C ASN A 293 -25.78 34.07 -11.06
N ALA A 294 -24.81 34.91 -11.43
CA ALA A 294 -24.77 36.32 -10.98
C ALA A 294 -25.46 37.30 -11.93
N THR A 295 -26.09 36.87 -13.02
CA THR A 295 -26.78 37.72 -13.99
C THR A 295 -28.27 37.54 -13.94
N GLY A 296 -29.03 38.64 -14.01
CA GLY A 296 -30.42 38.92 -13.67
C GLY A 296 -31.55 38.04 -14.25
N ASN A 297 -31.29 36.96 -14.94
CA ASN A 297 -32.33 36.02 -15.40
C ASN A 297 -32.06 34.61 -14.82
N TRP A 298 -32.51 34.38 -13.59
CA TRP A 298 -32.34 33.09 -12.91
C TRP A 298 -33.22 32.01 -13.51
N VAL A 299 -32.64 30.92 -13.98
CA VAL A 299 -33.33 29.72 -14.45
C VAL A 299 -32.98 28.57 -13.54
N LYS A 300 -33.97 27.90 -12.94
CA LYS A 300 -33.74 26.68 -12.12
C LYS A 300 -33.25 25.53 -13.01
N VAL A 301 -31.97 25.18 -12.89
CA VAL A 301 -31.40 24.01 -13.55
C VAL A 301 -31.40 22.84 -12.58
N PRO A 302 -32.10 21.72 -12.89
CA PRO A 302 -32.09 20.53 -12.03
C PRO A 302 -30.64 20.02 -11.85
N GLN A 303 -30.24 19.86 -10.59
CA GLN A 303 -28.93 19.34 -10.25
C GLN A 303 -28.88 17.83 -10.45
N ARG A 304 -27.69 17.31 -10.76
CA ARG A 304 -27.43 15.89 -10.89
C ARG A 304 -26.50 15.42 -9.77
N PHE A 305 -26.81 14.27 -9.23
CA PHE A 305 -26.07 13.66 -8.14
C PHE A 305 -25.49 12.35 -8.62
N PRO A 306 -24.15 12.15 -8.48
CA PRO A 306 -23.51 10.89 -8.81
C PRO A 306 -24.01 9.76 -7.88
N VAL A 307 -24.45 8.68 -8.47
CA VAL A 307 -24.78 7.42 -7.80
C VAL A 307 -23.75 6.39 -8.24
N ARG A 308 -23.00 5.84 -7.30
CA ARG A 308 -21.99 4.81 -7.59
C ARG A 308 -22.63 3.43 -7.60
N ILE A 309 -22.45 2.74 -8.72
CA ILE A 309 -22.99 1.40 -8.96
C ILE A 309 -21.83 0.48 -9.23
N GLN A 310 -21.53 -0.45 -8.34
CA GLN A 310 -20.52 -1.47 -8.54
C GLN A 310 -20.99 -2.50 -9.56
N LEU A 311 -20.17 -2.76 -10.57
CA LEU A 311 -20.46 -3.79 -11.56
C LEU A 311 -20.15 -5.18 -11.00
N GLU A 312 -21.03 -6.14 -11.26
CA GLU A 312 -20.78 -7.55 -10.96
C GLU A 312 -19.89 -8.13 -12.07
N GLN A 313 -18.73 -8.68 -11.67
CA GLN A 313 -17.72 -9.21 -12.61
C GLN A 313 -18.06 -10.61 -13.14
N ASN A 314 -19.28 -10.86 -13.54
CA ASN A 314 -19.68 -12.14 -14.14
C ASN A 314 -19.41 -12.23 -15.64
N ASP A 315 -18.85 -11.16 -16.23
CA ASP A 315 -18.59 -11.07 -17.68
C ASP A 315 -17.09 -10.99 -18.00
N LYS A 316 -16.67 -11.77 -18.98
CA LYS A 316 -15.27 -11.81 -19.48
C LYS A 316 -14.93 -10.67 -20.44
N ARG A 317 -15.87 -9.76 -20.73
CA ARG A 317 -15.63 -8.64 -21.64
C ARG A 317 -14.77 -7.58 -20.97
N PRO A 318 -13.68 -7.13 -21.64
CA PRO A 318 -12.80 -6.13 -21.07
C PRO A 318 -13.53 -4.78 -20.92
N LEU A 319 -13.60 -4.28 -19.71
CA LEU A 319 -14.13 -2.94 -19.42
C LEU A 319 -13.05 -1.88 -19.66
N ARG A 320 -13.49 -0.65 -19.91
CA ARG A 320 -12.58 0.48 -20.11
C ARG A 320 -13.03 1.67 -19.29
N ALA A 321 -12.12 2.24 -18.52
CA ALA A 321 -12.39 3.47 -17.79
C ALA A 321 -12.72 4.62 -18.75
N GLY A 322 -13.72 5.42 -18.39
CA GLY A 322 -14.22 6.51 -19.23
C GLY A 322 -15.27 6.10 -20.27
N ALA A 323 -15.60 4.80 -20.41
CA ALA A 323 -16.69 4.38 -21.30
C ALA A 323 -18.04 4.92 -20.83
N THR A 324 -18.85 5.36 -21.80
CA THR A 324 -20.22 5.85 -21.55
C THR A 324 -21.18 4.70 -21.30
N ALA A 325 -22.16 4.96 -20.47
CA ALA A 325 -23.15 3.98 -20.06
C ALA A 325 -24.54 4.58 -19.88
N TYR A 326 -25.54 3.72 -20.01
CA TYR A 326 -26.89 3.98 -19.60
C TYR A 326 -27.22 3.15 -18.36
N ALA A 327 -27.54 3.83 -17.25
CA ALA A 327 -27.82 3.19 -15.99
C ALA A 327 -29.30 3.25 -15.64
N THR A 328 -29.88 2.13 -15.18
CA THR A 328 -31.26 2.04 -14.67
C THR A 328 -31.23 1.36 -13.31
N VAL A 329 -31.80 2.00 -12.30
CA VAL A 329 -31.88 1.43 -10.95
C VAL A 329 -33.28 0.86 -10.73
N ASN A 330 -33.37 -0.33 -10.17
CA ASN A 330 -34.62 -0.92 -9.75
C ASN A 330 -34.94 -0.48 -8.32
N THR A 331 -35.99 0.32 -8.16
CA THR A 331 -36.42 0.85 -6.85
C THR A 331 -37.61 0.07 -6.24
N PHE A 332 -37.86 -1.15 -6.76
CA PHE A 332 -38.89 -2.06 -6.25
C PHE A 332 -38.34 -2.88 -5.10
#